data_346e2c2135b237848b8caf4bb14bdc6f
#
_entry.id   346e2c2135b237848b8caf4bb14bdc6f
#
_cell.length_a   1.000
_cell.length_b   1.000
_cell.length_c   1.000
_cell.angle_alpha   90.00
_cell.angle_beta   90.00
_cell.angle_gamma   90.00
#
_symmetry.space_group_name_H-M   'P 1'
#
loop_
_entity.id
_entity.type
_entity.pdbx_description
1 polymer ?
#
loop_
_entity_poly.entity_id
_entity_poly.type
_entity_poly.pdbx_seq_one_letter_code
_entity_poly.pdbx_strand_id
1 'polypeptide(L)'
;MLNAIIVDDEEFARSSLYFLLQENCENIHISGIAKSVSEARNLLAHNAIDLIFLDIAMPGENGFDLIPQIQSTKTHVIFTTAYDQYALKAIKANALDYLLKPIDIDELKEA
;
A
#
# COMPACT_ATOMS: atom_id res chain seq x y z
N MET A 1 -14.92 9.39 -3.20
CA MET A 1 -13.46 9.45 -3.03
C MET A 1 -12.99 8.29 -2.18
N LEU A 2 -11.93 7.63 -2.60
CA LEU A 2 -11.36 6.50 -1.86
C LEU A 2 -10.42 6.99 -0.78
N ASN A 3 -10.56 6.48 0.42
CA ASN A 3 -9.62 6.75 1.50
C ASN A 3 -8.49 5.72 1.44
N ALA A 4 -7.26 6.19 1.32
CA ALA A 4 -6.09 5.34 1.15
C ALA A 4 -5.02 5.63 2.20
N ILE A 5 -4.21 4.63 2.51
CA ILE A 5 -3.01 4.81 3.32
C ILE A 5 -1.80 4.28 2.56
N ILE A 6 -0.64 4.83 2.90
CA ILE A 6 0.65 4.43 2.33
C ILE A 6 1.48 3.82 3.46
N VAL A 7 2.00 2.62 3.24
CA VAL A 7 2.81 1.90 4.23
C VAL A 7 4.15 1.54 3.60
N ASP A 8 5.23 2.16 4.07
CA ASP A 8 6.58 1.94 3.58
C ASP A 8 7.56 2.42 4.65
N ASP A 9 8.64 1.71 4.86
CA ASP A 9 9.63 2.09 5.87
C ASP A 9 10.58 3.19 5.39
N GLU A 10 10.63 3.47 4.10
CA GLU A 10 11.51 4.49 3.52
C GLU A 10 10.76 5.81 3.33
N GLU A 11 11.29 6.87 3.94
CA GLU A 11 10.67 8.19 3.84
C GLU A 11 10.56 8.68 2.40
N PHE A 12 11.61 8.50 1.62
CA PHE A 12 11.60 8.92 0.21
C PHE A 12 10.52 8.20 -0.58
N ALA A 13 10.35 6.90 -0.35
CA ALA A 13 9.33 6.12 -1.04
C ALA A 13 7.92 6.59 -0.67
N ARG A 14 7.68 6.88 0.61
CA ARG A 14 6.38 7.42 1.07
C ARG A 14 6.09 8.76 0.41
N SER A 15 7.05 9.66 0.44
CA SER A 15 6.90 11.02 -0.12
C SER A 15 6.68 10.98 -1.63
N SER A 16 7.44 10.14 -2.33
CA SER A 16 7.32 10.00 -3.77
C SER A 16 5.93 9.49 -4.17
N LEU A 17 5.45 8.45 -3.51
CA LEU A 17 4.13 7.89 -3.80
C LEU A 17 3.02 8.88 -3.45
N TYR A 18 3.12 9.54 -2.31
CA TYR A 18 2.17 10.58 -1.93
C TYR A 18 2.06 11.65 -3.01
N PHE A 19 3.21 12.15 -3.49
CA PHE A 19 3.25 13.16 -4.53
C PHE A 19 2.61 12.66 -5.84
N LEU A 20 2.94 11.43 -6.27
CA LEU A 20 2.38 10.85 -7.48
C LEU A 20 0.86 10.72 -7.39
N LEU A 21 0.35 10.30 -6.25
CA LEU A 21 -1.09 10.15 -6.04
C LEU A 21 -1.79 11.50 -6.04
N GLN A 22 -1.22 12.51 -5.38
CA GLN A 22 -1.81 13.85 -5.35
C GLN A 22 -1.87 14.48 -6.73
N GLU A 23 -0.85 14.29 -7.56
CA GLU A 23 -0.77 14.90 -8.88
C GLU A 23 -1.57 14.16 -9.96
N ASN A 24 -1.82 12.86 -9.78
CA ASN A 24 -2.34 12.02 -10.87
C ASN A 24 -3.64 11.29 -10.55
N CYS A 25 -4.07 11.23 -9.29
CA CYS A 25 -5.24 10.46 -8.87
C CYS A 25 -6.19 11.32 -8.04
N GLU A 26 -7.09 12.01 -8.69
CA GLU A 26 -7.98 12.98 -8.03
C GLU A 26 -9.00 12.33 -7.09
N ASN A 27 -9.36 11.08 -7.33
CA ASN A 27 -10.37 10.38 -6.55
C ASN A 27 -9.81 9.63 -5.34
N ILE A 28 -8.54 9.85 -5.02
CA ILE A 28 -7.88 9.21 -3.87
C ILE A 28 -7.52 10.28 -2.83
N HIS A 29 -7.94 10.03 -1.60
CA HIS A 29 -7.57 10.85 -0.45
C HIS A 29 -6.64 10.04 0.46
N ILE A 30 -5.43 10.57 0.70
CA ILE A 30 -4.48 9.92 1.60
C ILE A 30 -4.84 10.30 3.03
N SER A 31 -5.45 9.36 3.75
CA SER A 31 -5.89 9.61 5.12
C SER A 31 -4.85 9.24 6.17
N GLY A 32 -3.76 8.59 5.78
CA GLY A 32 -2.68 8.26 6.71
C GLY A 32 -1.46 7.71 5.99
N ILE A 33 -0.33 7.80 6.67
CA ILE A 33 0.96 7.30 6.19
C ILE A 33 1.62 6.56 7.36
N ALA A 34 2.06 5.32 7.11
CA ALA A 34 2.69 4.49 8.13
C ALA A 34 4.08 4.06 7.69
N LYS A 35 4.99 3.95 8.62
CA LYS A 35 6.37 3.52 8.35
C LYS A 35 6.62 2.07 8.77
N SER A 36 5.60 1.39 9.28
CA SER A 36 5.70 0.00 9.74
C SER A 36 4.35 -0.68 9.67
N VAL A 37 4.36 -2.00 9.74
CA VAL A 37 3.12 -2.80 9.82
C VAL A 37 2.35 -2.47 11.09
N SER A 38 3.05 -2.24 12.21
CA SER A 38 2.42 -1.87 13.47
C SER A 38 1.63 -0.58 13.36
N GLU A 39 2.21 0.46 12.75
CA GLU A 39 1.50 1.72 12.54
C GLU A 39 0.31 1.54 11.60
N ALA A 40 0.48 0.71 10.56
CA ALA A 40 -0.61 0.42 9.62
C ALA A 40 -1.77 -0.28 10.30
N ARG A 41 -1.51 -1.23 11.19
CA ARG A 41 -2.57 -1.91 11.97
C ARG A 41 -3.38 -0.90 12.76
N ASN A 42 -2.71 0.06 13.37
CA ASN A 42 -3.37 1.09 14.16
C ASN A 42 -4.27 1.97 13.28
N LEU A 43 -3.79 2.35 12.11
CA LEU A 43 -4.58 3.13 11.16
C LEU A 43 -5.81 2.35 10.68
N LEU A 44 -5.65 1.07 10.36
CA LEU A 44 -6.76 0.23 9.92
C LEU A 44 -7.80 0.02 11.02
N ALA A 45 -7.36 -0.02 12.28
CA ALA A 45 -8.26 -0.25 13.42
C ALA A 45 -9.13 0.99 13.72
N HIS A 46 -8.67 2.17 13.38
CA HIS A 46 -9.34 3.43 13.77
C HIS A 46 -9.92 4.22 12.62
N ASN A 47 -9.75 3.76 11.37
CA ASN A 47 -10.21 4.48 10.18
C ASN A 47 -10.82 3.53 9.17
N ALA A 48 -11.81 4.03 8.43
CA ALA A 48 -12.37 3.28 7.30
C ALA A 48 -11.45 3.50 6.09
N ILE A 49 -10.69 2.48 5.72
CA ILE A 49 -9.70 2.54 4.65
C ILE A 49 -10.17 1.69 3.47
N ASP A 50 -10.23 2.29 2.29
CA ASP A 50 -10.66 1.61 1.07
C ASP A 50 -9.50 0.94 0.34
N LEU A 51 -8.31 1.53 0.43
CA LEU A 51 -7.14 1.10 -0.35
C LEU A 51 -5.87 1.28 0.47
N ILE A 52 -4.97 0.30 0.40
CA ILE A 52 -3.68 0.38 1.05
C ILE A 52 -2.56 0.13 0.02
N PHE A 53 -1.61 1.05 -0.04
CA PHE A 53 -0.35 0.89 -0.79
C PHE A 53 0.67 0.36 0.19
N LEU A 54 1.06 -0.89 0.03
CA LEU A 54 1.79 -1.64 1.05
C LEU A 54 3.12 -2.17 0.51
N ASP A 55 4.22 -1.69 1.09
CA ASP A 55 5.53 -2.26 0.81
C ASP A 55 5.66 -3.63 1.47
N ILE A 56 6.39 -4.53 0.84
CA ILE A 56 6.57 -5.90 1.35
C ILE A 56 7.78 -5.98 2.27
N ALA A 57 8.93 -5.53 1.80
CA ALA A 57 10.21 -5.72 2.50
C ALA A 57 10.44 -4.58 3.50
N MET A 58 10.00 -4.79 4.73
CA MET A 58 10.20 -3.83 5.83
C MET A 58 10.87 -4.51 7.02
N PRO A 59 11.67 -3.79 7.82
CA PRO A 59 12.27 -4.35 9.04
C PRO A 59 11.20 -4.84 10.02
N GLY A 60 11.48 -5.96 10.67
CA GLY A 60 10.56 -6.57 11.62
C GLY A 60 9.49 -7.37 10.91
N GLU A 61 8.30 -6.81 10.75
CA GLU A 61 7.21 -7.46 10.04
C GLU A 61 7.19 -7.01 8.58
N ASN A 62 6.96 -7.94 7.65
CA ASN A 62 6.82 -7.57 6.24
C ASN A 62 5.37 -7.28 5.89
N GLY A 63 5.12 -6.77 4.66
CA GLY A 63 3.79 -6.38 4.24
C GLY A 63 2.75 -7.51 4.29
N PHE A 64 3.16 -8.76 4.05
CA PHE A 64 2.23 -9.88 4.10
C PHE A 64 1.69 -10.16 5.50
N ASP A 65 2.41 -9.72 6.54
CA ASP A 65 1.95 -9.89 7.92
C ASP A 65 0.70 -9.06 8.24
N LEU A 66 0.39 -8.08 7.41
CA LEU A 66 -0.79 -7.25 7.57
C LEU A 66 -2.04 -7.87 6.93
N ILE A 67 -1.89 -8.88 6.09
CA ILE A 67 -2.99 -9.46 5.32
C ILE A 67 -4.17 -9.94 6.18
N PRO A 68 -3.97 -10.59 7.34
CA PRO A 68 -5.12 -10.99 8.15
C PRO A 68 -6.04 -9.83 8.55
N GLN A 69 -5.47 -8.66 8.88
CA GLN A 69 -6.28 -7.48 9.20
C GLN A 69 -6.98 -6.93 7.96
N ILE A 70 -6.31 -6.94 6.81
CA ILE A 70 -6.88 -6.47 5.55
C ILE A 70 -8.06 -7.36 5.14
N GLN A 71 -7.92 -8.67 5.27
CA GLN A 71 -8.97 -9.61 4.90
C GLN A 71 -10.23 -9.51 5.77
N SER A 72 -10.09 -9.02 6.99
CA SER A 72 -11.24 -8.82 7.88
C SER A 72 -12.00 -7.53 7.59
N THR A 73 -11.54 -6.73 6.64
CA THR A 73 -12.15 -5.48 6.23
C THR A 73 -12.42 -5.52 4.72
N LYS A 74 -13.00 -4.45 4.18
CA LYS A 74 -13.21 -4.32 2.73
C LYS A 74 -12.09 -3.54 2.05
N THR A 75 -10.92 -3.50 2.67
CA THR A 75 -9.77 -2.78 2.15
C THR A 75 -9.10 -3.57 1.02
N HIS A 76 -8.88 -2.91 -0.10
CA HIS A 76 -8.08 -3.48 -1.20
C HIS A 76 -6.62 -3.16 -0.98
N VAL A 77 -5.73 -4.07 -1.42
CA VAL A 77 -4.29 -3.88 -1.26
C VAL A 77 -3.61 -3.80 -2.63
N ILE A 78 -2.72 -2.83 -2.76
CA ILE A 78 -1.78 -2.72 -3.88
C ILE A 78 -0.40 -2.81 -3.28
N PHE A 79 0.34 -3.87 -3.60
CA PHE A 79 1.71 -4.02 -3.12
C PHE A 79 2.66 -3.15 -3.92
N THR A 80 3.59 -2.51 -3.21
CA THR A 80 4.65 -1.71 -3.82
C THR A 80 5.99 -2.24 -3.32
N THR A 81 6.89 -2.62 -4.21
CA THR A 81 8.15 -3.24 -3.79
C THR A 81 9.23 -3.08 -4.85
N ALA A 82 10.49 -3.16 -4.42
CA ALA A 82 11.65 -3.19 -5.32
C ALA A 82 11.94 -4.60 -5.84
N TYR A 83 11.21 -5.62 -5.36
CA TYR A 83 11.49 -7.03 -5.66
C TYR A 83 10.34 -7.67 -6.42
N ASP A 84 10.65 -8.43 -7.48
CA ASP A 84 9.64 -9.10 -8.30
C ASP A 84 9.28 -10.50 -7.78
N GLN A 85 10.05 -11.04 -6.86
CA GLN A 85 9.92 -12.41 -6.37
C GLN A 85 8.66 -12.69 -5.55
N TYR A 86 7.94 -11.63 -5.15
CA TYR A 86 6.75 -11.77 -4.31
C TYR A 86 5.43 -11.75 -5.10
N ALA A 87 5.49 -11.66 -6.43
CA ALA A 87 4.28 -11.49 -7.23
C ALA A 87 3.29 -12.64 -7.06
N LEU A 88 3.75 -13.89 -7.04
CA LEU A 88 2.87 -15.04 -6.86
C LEU A 88 2.18 -15.02 -5.49
N LYS A 89 2.92 -14.65 -4.44
CA LYS A 89 2.37 -14.56 -3.10
C LYS A 89 1.33 -13.44 -3.00
N ALA A 90 1.55 -12.33 -3.71
CA ALA A 90 0.58 -11.24 -3.78
C ALA A 90 -0.72 -11.70 -4.45
N ILE A 91 -0.63 -12.47 -5.51
CA ILE A 91 -1.80 -13.04 -6.19
C ILE A 91 -2.59 -13.93 -5.24
N LYS A 92 -1.90 -14.79 -4.49
CA LYS A 92 -2.55 -15.67 -3.51
C LYS A 92 -3.20 -14.91 -2.36
N ALA A 93 -2.72 -13.69 -2.07
CA ALA A 93 -3.29 -12.82 -1.05
C ALA A 93 -4.45 -11.96 -1.56
N ASN A 94 -4.87 -12.15 -2.81
CA ASN A 94 -5.92 -11.38 -3.47
C ASN A 94 -5.62 -9.88 -3.57
N ALA A 95 -4.35 -9.55 -3.82
CA ALA A 95 -3.96 -8.16 -4.04
C ALA A 95 -4.63 -7.61 -5.29
N LEU A 96 -5.05 -6.35 -5.24
CA LEU A 96 -5.61 -5.67 -6.39
C LEU A 96 -4.57 -5.47 -7.48
N ASP A 97 -3.34 -5.14 -7.09
CA ASP A 97 -2.23 -4.96 -8.02
C ASP A 97 -0.89 -5.12 -7.31
N TYR A 98 0.17 -5.13 -8.10
CA TYR A 98 1.54 -5.32 -7.63
C TYR A 98 2.45 -4.42 -8.47
N LEU A 99 2.98 -3.37 -7.85
CA LEU A 99 3.78 -2.36 -8.54
C LEU A 99 5.25 -2.46 -8.12
N LEU A 100 6.14 -2.53 -9.11
CA LEU A 100 7.57 -2.53 -8.85
C LEU A 100 8.10 -1.09 -8.76
N LYS A 101 8.99 -0.86 -7.83
CA LYS A 101 9.68 0.44 -7.71
C LYS A 101 10.81 0.54 -8.74
N PRO A 102 11.06 1.71 -9.32
CA PRO A 102 10.32 2.95 -9.15
C PRO A 102 8.93 2.85 -9.79
N ILE A 103 7.93 3.44 -9.15
CA ILE A 103 6.54 3.31 -9.58
C ILE A 103 6.30 4.13 -10.83
N ASP A 104 5.79 3.49 -11.87
CA ASP A 104 5.41 4.12 -13.13
C ASP A 104 4.01 4.75 -12.98
N ILE A 105 3.88 6.00 -13.42
CA ILE A 105 2.61 6.73 -13.33
C ILE A 105 1.49 6.01 -14.07
N ASP A 106 1.78 5.49 -15.26
CA ASP A 106 0.76 4.82 -16.08
C ASP A 106 0.30 3.52 -15.42
N GLU A 107 1.21 2.74 -14.84
CA GLU A 107 0.86 1.55 -14.09
C GLU A 107 0.04 1.90 -12.85
N LEU A 108 0.40 2.98 -12.17
CA LEU A 108 -0.33 3.44 -10.99
C LEU A 108 -1.76 3.81 -11.33
N LYS A 109 -1.98 4.50 -12.45
CA LYS A 109 -3.33 4.90 -12.87
C LYS A 109 -4.21 3.73 -13.25
N GLU A 110 -3.61 2.67 -13.78
CA GLU A 110 -4.35 1.46 -14.15
C GLU A 110 -4.72 0.60 -12.94
N ALA A 111 -4.00 0.76 -11.85
CA ALA A 111 -4.22 -0.04 -10.63
C ALA A 111 -5.46 0.35 -9.80
#